data_0dadf4c1615f652dd1e45b7591ad48d7
#
_entry.id   0dadf4c1615f652dd1e45b7591ad48d7
#
_cell.length_a   1.000
_cell.length_b   1.000
_cell.length_c   1.000
_cell.angle_alpha   90.00
_cell.angle_beta   90.00
_cell.angle_gamma   90.00
#
_symmetry.space_group_name_H-M   'P 1'
#
loop_
_entity.id
_entity.type
_entity.pdbx_description
1 polymer ?
#
loop_
_entity_poly.entity_id
_entity_poly.type
_entity_poly.pdbx_seq_one_letter_code
_entity_poly.pdbx_strand_id
1 'polypeptide(L)'
;MIDGVKAKYADNIQSFLADQLAHFIVLFSIWLWIINPGFVGVEASGQAILAQTKIWVIIAAYLVIIWPSSVLINKITEKWRRDISEKEGAEKDKSLENAGRWIGWLERFLILTFVLLQQYAAIGLLVAAKSIFRFSESRKVGEYVLIGTLLSFAIAIIVGLIASLFLF
;
A
#
# COMPACT_ATOMS: atom_id res chain seq x y z
N MET A 1 30.70 11.70 11.46
CA MET A 1 29.88 12.93 11.48
C MET A 1 28.73 12.90 10.47
N ILE A 2 28.69 11.94 9.55
CA ILE A 2 27.64 11.78 8.50
C ILE A 2 26.44 10.95 9.00
N ASP A 3 26.65 10.03 9.94
CA ASP A 3 25.59 9.14 10.43
C ASP A 3 24.58 9.82 11.38
N GLY A 4 25.00 10.89 12.08
CA GLY A 4 24.12 11.63 12.98
C GLY A 4 23.07 12.49 12.26
N VAL A 5 23.29 12.85 10.99
CA VAL A 5 22.35 13.64 10.19
C VAL A 5 21.27 12.73 9.58
N LYS A 6 21.62 11.49 9.19
CA LYS A 6 20.65 10.50 8.68
C LYS A 6 19.62 10.08 9.73
N ALA A 7 20.02 9.93 10.99
CA ALA A 7 19.10 9.52 12.05
C ALA A 7 18.03 10.57 12.36
N LYS A 8 18.32 11.86 12.18
CA LYS A 8 17.38 12.97 12.50
C LYS A 8 16.33 13.20 11.40
N TYR A 9 16.61 12.78 10.14
CA TYR A 9 15.68 12.91 9.02
C TYR A 9 14.79 11.68 8.81
N ALA A 10 15.13 10.53 9.40
CA ALA A 10 14.43 9.27 9.16
C ALA A 10 13.07 9.16 9.88
N ASP A 11 12.79 10.02 10.86
CA ASP A 11 11.60 9.90 11.71
C ASP A 11 10.41 10.78 11.28
N ASN A 12 10.54 11.57 10.22
CA ASN A 12 9.43 12.41 9.76
C ASN A 12 8.76 11.79 8.52
N ILE A 13 7.43 11.61 8.60
CA ILE A 13 6.62 11.10 7.48
C ILE A 13 6.83 11.92 6.20
N GLN A 14 7.08 13.22 6.33
CA GLN A 14 7.34 14.12 5.21
C GLN A 14 8.66 13.79 4.50
N SER A 15 9.73 13.47 5.25
CA SER A 15 11.01 13.08 4.64
C SER A 15 10.93 11.72 3.97
N PHE A 16 10.16 10.79 4.54
CA PHE A 16 9.89 9.50 3.92
C PHE A 16 9.12 9.65 2.60
N LEU A 17 8.06 10.46 2.60
CA LEU A 17 7.27 10.73 1.39
C LEU A 17 8.10 11.46 0.31
N ALA A 18 8.94 12.40 0.71
CA ALA A 18 9.85 13.10 -0.22
C ALA A 18 10.87 12.14 -0.86
N ASP A 19 11.43 11.23 -0.07
CA ASP A 19 12.36 10.20 -0.56
C ASP A 19 11.65 9.25 -1.55
N GLN A 20 10.44 8.77 -1.23
CA GLN A 20 9.66 7.93 -2.12
C GLN A 20 9.28 8.67 -3.41
N LEU A 21 8.86 9.94 -3.33
CA LEU A 21 8.58 10.76 -4.50
C LEU A 21 9.81 10.94 -5.39
N ALA A 22 10.98 11.22 -4.80
CA ALA A 22 12.22 11.33 -5.55
C ALA A 22 12.56 10.03 -6.28
N HIS A 23 12.41 8.87 -5.63
CA HIS A 23 12.58 7.56 -6.25
C HIS A 23 11.62 7.34 -7.42
N PHE A 24 10.34 7.65 -7.24
CA PHE A 24 9.34 7.54 -8.31
C PHE A 24 9.66 8.46 -9.49
N ILE A 25 10.10 9.70 -9.25
CA ILE A 25 10.49 10.63 -10.30
C ILE A 25 11.68 10.09 -11.10
N VAL A 26 12.70 9.54 -10.42
CA VAL A 26 13.87 8.95 -11.09
C VAL A 26 13.45 7.73 -11.92
N LEU A 27 12.68 6.79 -11.36
CA LEU A 27 12.21 5.61 -12.07
C LEU A 27 11.32 5.98 -13.27
N PHE A 28 10.43 6.96 -13.11
CA PHE A 28 9.58 7.47 -14.18
C PHE A 28 10.40 8.15 -15.28
N SER A 29 11.43 8.92 -14.92
CA SER A 29 12.33 9.55 -15.88
C SER A 29 13.14 8.51 -16.68
N ILE A 30 13.64 7.47 -16.02
CA ILE A 30 14.33 6.35 -16.68
C ILE A 30 13.36 5.61 -17.62
N TRP A 31 12.14 5.35 -17.16
CA TRP A 31 11.10 4.71 -17.96
C TRP A 31 10.73 5.53 -19.20
N LEU A 32 10.53 6.86 -19.06
CA LEU A 32 10.31 7.76 -20.19
C LEU A 32 11.50 7.77 -21.15
N TRP A 33 12.72 7.72 -20.64
CA TRP A 33 13.93 7.70 -21.46
C TRP A 33 14.04 6.39 -22.27
N ILE A 34 13.67 5.24 -21.67
CA ILE A 34 13.68 3.94 -22.34
C ILE A 34 12.58 3.84 -23.42
N ILE A 35 11.41 4.43 -23.17
CA ILE A 35 10.25 4.37 -24.10
C ILE A 35 10.30 5.43 -25.19
N ASN A 36 11.23 6.40 -25.11
CA ASN A 36 11.31 7.46 -26.10
C ASN A 36 11.70 6.86 -27.48
N PRO A 37 10.79 6.88 -28.49
CA PRO A 37 10.97 6.14 -29.75
C PRO A 37 12.10 6.66 -30.65
N GLY A 38 12.81 7.72 -30.21
CA GLY A 38 13.99 8.22 -30.92
C GLY A 38 15.25 7.35 -30.83
N PHE A 39 15.25 6.33 -29.95
CA PHE A 39 16.45 5.53 -29.68
C PHE A 39 16.42 4.08 -30.18
N VAL A 40 15.25 3.53 -30.53
CA VAL A 40 15.15 2.16 -31.05
C VAL A 40 14.06 2.11 -32.12
N GLY A 41 14.43 1.72 -33.33
CA GLY A 41 13.50 1.48 -34.44
C GLY A 41 12.58 0.30 -34.15
N VAL A 42 11.49 0.53 -33.45
CA VAL A 42 10.57 -0.51 -32.93
C VAL A 42 9.13 -0.23 -33.39
N GLU A 43 8.90 -0.19 -34.69
CA GLU A 43 7.51 -0.13 -35.18
C GLU A 43 6.81 -1.53 -35.16
N ALA A 44 7.54 -2.64 -35.14
CA ALA A 44 6.96 -3.98 -35.15
C ALA A 44 6.65 -4.57 -33.76
N SER A 45 7.12 -3.96 -32.66
CA SER A 45 7.01 -4.53 -31.32
C SER A 45 5.99 -3.80 -30.41
N GLY A 46 5.38 -2.72 -30.87
CA GLY A 46 4.54 -1.86 -30.03
C GLY A 46 3.34 -2.59 -29.40
N GLN A 47 2.66 -3.44 -30.16
CA GLN A 47 1.52 -4.20 -29.64
C GLN A 47 1.93 -5.32 -28.69
N ALA A 48 3.06 -5.97 -28.93
CA ALA A 48 3.61 -6.99 -28.04
C ALA A 48 4.12 -6.37 -26.72
N ILE A 49 4.75 -5.19 -26.77
CA ILE A 49 5.18 -4.43 -25.60
C ILE A 49 3.97 -3.93 -24.78
N LEU A 50 2.91 -3.46 -25.44
CA LEU A 50 1.67 -3.03 -24.77
C LEU A 50 0.95 -4.20 -24.07
N ALA A 51 0.93 -5.39 -24.69
CA ALA A 51 0.42 -6.58 -24.05
C ALA A 51 1.24 -6.98 -22.80
N GLN A 52 2.57 -6.82 -22.85
CA GLN A 52 3.44 -7.02 -21.69
C GLN A 52 3.26 -5.92 -20.64
N THR A 53 2.98 -4.68 -21.04
CA THR A 53 2.78 -3.56 -20.12
C THR A 53 1.60 -3.81 -19.16
N LYS A 54 0.51 -4.39 -19.63
CA LYS A 54 -0.66 -4.73 -18.78
C LYS A 54 -0.27 -5.68 -17.65
N ILE A 55 0.51 -6.71 -17.94
CA ILE A 55 0.99 -7.67 -16.94
C ILE A 55 1.88 -6.96 -15.91
N TRP A 56 2.79 -6.12 -16.37
CA TRP A 56 3.68 -5.38 -15.48
C TRP A 56 2.95 -4.37 -14.59
N VAL A 57 1.89 -3.73 -15.10
CA VAL A 57 1.03 -2.85 -14.30
C VAL A 57 0.33 -3.63 -13.19
N ILE A 58 -0.20 -4.82 -13.49
CA ILE A 58 -0.83 -5.69 -12.48
C ILE A 58 0.19 -6.09 -11.42
N ILE A 59 1.36 -6.60 -11.83
CA ILE A 59 2.43 -7.00 -10.90
C ILE A 59 2.85 -5.82 -10.02
N ALA A 60 3.09 -4.65 -10.62
CA ALA A 60 3.47 -3.44 -9.89
C ALA A 60 2.40 -3.03 -8.87
N ALA A 61 1.11 -3.07 -9.23
CA ALA A 61 0.02 -2.76 -8.32
C ALA A 61 0.01 -3.69 -7.09
N TYR A 62 0.16 -5.00 -7.29
CA TYR A 62 0.25 -5.96 -6.18
C TYR A 62 1.50 -5.73 -5.31
N LEU A 63 2.65 -5.44 -5.90
CA LEU A 63 3.87 -5.14 -5.14
C LEU A 63 3.71 -3.87 -4.29
N VAL A 64 3.09 -2.83 -4.84
CA VAL A 64 2.85 -1.57 -4.14
C VAL A 64 1.93 -1.76 -2.92
N ILE A 65 0.88 -2.57 -3.02
CA ILE A 65 -0.02 -2.79 -1.88
C ILE A 65 0.57 -3.69 -0.79
N ILE A 66 1.53 -4.57 -1.13
CA ILE A 66 2.15 -5.46 -0.15
C ILE A 66 3.20 -4.72 0.68
N TRP A 67 4.18 -4.08 0.06
CA TRP A 67 5.34 -3.51 0.75
C TRP A 67 5.21 -2.02 1.04
N PRO A 68 5.17 -1.11 0.08
CA PRO A 68 5.11 0.33 0.36
C PRO A 68 3.90 0.73 1.19
N SER A 69 2.73 0.18 0.91
CA SER A 69 1.52 0.50 1.67
C SER A 69 1.59 0.03 3.12
N SER A 70 2.22 -1.12 3.39
CA SER A 70 2.42 -1.60 4.77
C SER A 70 3.33 -0.67 5.57
N VAL A 71 4.43 -0.20 4.97
CA VAL A 71 5.33 0.77 5.60
C VAL A 71 4.62 2.09 5.86
N LEU A 72 3.86 2.59 4.89
CA LEU A 72 3.11 3.84 5.00
C LEU A 72 2.06 3.77 6.11
N ILE A 73 1.24 2.71 6.14
CA ILE A 73 0.21 2.50 7.17
C ILE A 73 0.86 2.44 8.55
N ASN A 74 1.92 1.65 8.71
CA ASN A 74 2.63 1.53 9.98
C ASN A 74 3.16 2.88 10.47
N LYS A 75 3.70 3.69 9.57
CA LYS A 75 4.25 5.01 9.91
C LYS A 75 3.17 6.02 10.28
N ILE A 76 2.04 6.01 9.59
CA ILE A 76 0.89 6.87 9.91
C ILE A 76 0.27 6.48 11.26
N THR A 77 0.12 5.17 11.52
CA THR A 77 -0.54 4.66 12.72
C THR A 77 0.38 4.53 13.94
N GLU A 78 1.68 4.77 13.79
CA GLU A 78 2.70 4.58 14.84
C GLU A 78 2.39 5.38 16.10
N LYS A 79 1.94 6.64 15.97
CA LYS A 79 1.62 7.49 17.10
C LYS A 79 0.52 6.87 17.98
N TRP A 80 -0.59 6.46 17.38
CA TRP A 80 -1.71 5.84 18.11
C TRP A 80 -1.33 4.48 18.70
N ARG A 81 -0.47 3.72 18.02
CA ARG A 81 0.04 2.45 18.52
C ARG A 81 0.91 2.62 19.76
N ARG A 82 1.75 3.66 19.83
CA ARG A 82 2.56 3.98 21.01
C ARG A 82 1.66 4.35 22.19
N ASP A 83 0.69 5.24 21.99
CA ASP A 83 -0.24 5.68 23.04
C ASP A 83 -1.04 4.52 23.67
N ILE A 84 -1.41 3.52 22.87
CA ILE A 84 -2.12 2.32 23.34
C ILE A 84 -1.17 1.40 24.12
N SER A 85 0.04 1.16 23.60
CA SER A 85 1.03 0.26 24.22
C SER A 85 1.50 0.74 25.58
N GLU A 86 1.63 2.07 25.78
CA GLU A 86 2.03 2.66 27.07
C GLU A 86 0.93 2.51 28.13
N LYS A 87 -0.34 2.48 27.72
CA LYS A 87 -1.49 2.43 28.64
C LYS A 87 -1.90 1.04 29.07
N GLU A 88 -1.65 0.04 28.26
CA GLU A 88 -2.13 -1.33 28.52
C GLU A 88 -1.08 -2.24 29.16
N GLY A 89 0.21 -1.83 29.27
CA GLY A 89 1.26 -2.64 29.91
C GLY A 89 1.42 -4.04 29.32
N ALA A 90 0.80 -4.30 28.17
CA ALA A 90 0.67 -5.63 27.61
C ALA A 90 1.99 -6.05 26.96
N GLU A 91 2.55 -7.12 27.44
CA GLU A 91 3.54 -7.93 26.75
C GLU A 91 2.96 -8.30 25.37
N LYS A 92 3.45 -7.64 24.30
CA LYS A 92 2.95 -7.88 22.95
C LYS A 92 3.20 -9.31 22.55
N ASP A 93 2.14 -10.08 22.48
CA ASP A 93 2.21 -11.40 21.86
C ASP A 93 2.54 -11.21 20.35
N LYS A 94 3.81 -11.51 20.01
CA LYS A 94 4.33 -11.43 18.63
C LYS A 94 3.50 -12.25 17.64
N SER A 95 2.82 -13.27 18.13
CA SER A 95 1.92 -14.11 17.32
C SER A 95 0.71 -13.32 16.83
N LEU A 96 0.06 -12.55 17.70
CA LEU A 96 -1.10 -11.72 17.36
C LEU A 96 -0.71 -10.55 16.42
N GLU A 97 0.46 -9.94 16.63
CA GLU A 97 0.95 -8.88 15.74
C GLU A 97 1.19 -9.43 14.32
N ASN A 98 1.77 -10.62 14.20
CA ASN A 98 1.98 -11.27 12.91
C ASN A 98 0.65 -11.64 12.24
N ALA A 99 -0.33 -12.17 12.98
CA ALA A 99 -1.65 -12.48 12.45
C ALA A 99 -2.34 -11.22 11.88
N GLY A 100 -2.31 -10.10 12.61
CA GLY A 100 -2.86 -8.82 12.15
C GLY A 100 -2.20 -8.31 10.85
N ARG A 101 -0.88 -8.52 10.70
CA ARG A 101 -0.14 -8.17 9.49
C ARG A 101 -0.59 -9.00 8.29
N TRP A 102 -0.74 -10.30 8.45
CA TRP A 102 -1.23 -11.21 7.41
C TRP A 102 -2.66 -10.87 6.99
N ILE A 103 -3.55 -10.61 7.95
CA ILE A 103 -4.92 -10.18 7.67
C ILE A 103 -4.91 -8.91 6.82
N GLY A 104 -4.10 -7.92 7.19
CA GLY A 104 -3.98 -6.68 6.42
C GLY A 104 -3.47 -6.88 4.98
N TRP A 105 -2.57 -7.82 4.74
CA TRP A 105 -2.11 -8.16 3.40
C TRP A 105 -3.20 -8.83 2.57
N LEU A 106 -3.90 -9.80 3.14
CA LEU A 106 -5.00 -10.50 2.48
C LEU A 106 -6.15 -9.55 2.11
N GLU A 107 -6.51 -8.64 3.00
CA GLU A 107 -7.54 -7.64 2.73
C GLU A 107 -7.18 -6.74 1.55
N ARG A 108 -5.97 -6.19 1.54
CA ARG A 108 -5.51 -5.35 0.43
C ARG A 108 -5.46 -6.13 -0.89
N PHE A 109 -4.96 -7.36 -0.84
CA PHE A 109 -4.91 -8.24 -2.01
C PHE A 109 -6.32 -8.46 -2.58
N LEU A 110 -7.30 -8.81 -1.74
CA LEU A 110 -8.68 -9.02 -2.15
C LEU A 110 -9.30 -7.74 -2.71
N ILE A 111 -9.13 -6.59 -2.04
CA ILE A 111 -9.67 -5.31 -2.51
C ILE A 111 -9.10 -4.94 -3.88
N LEU A 112 -7.77 -5.02 -4.06
CA LEU A 112 -7.16 -4.74 -5.35
C LEU A 112 -7.72 -5.66 -6.44
N THR A 113 -7.83 -6.97 -6.15
CA THR A 113 -8.42 -7.94 -7.07
C THR A 113 -9.86 -7.55 -7.44
N PHE A 114 -10.69 -7.19 -6.47
CA PHE A 114 -12.07 -6.79 -6.73
C PHE A 114 -12.18 -5.48 -7.52
N VAL A 115 -11.29 -4.51 -7.29
CA VAL A 115 -11.23 -3.29 -8.11
C VAL A 115 -10.85 -3.62 -9.54
N LEU A 116 -9.82 -4.43 -9.76
CA LEU A 116 -9.38 -4.83 -11.11
C LEU A 116 -10.43 -5.68 -11.85
N LEU A 117 -11.23 -6.46 -11.14
CA LEU A 117 -12.36 -7.21 -11.68
C LEU A 117 -13.65 -6.39 -11.75
N GLN A 118 -13.64 -5.11 -11.34
CA GLN A 118 -14.80 -4.21 -11.27
C GLN A 118 -15.94 -4.75 -10.36
N GLN A 119 -15.60 -5.59 -9.37
CA GLN A 119 -16.55 -6.22 -8.44
C GLN A 119 -16.71 -5.37 -7.16
N TYR A 120 -17.19 -4.14 -7.28
CA TYR A 120 -17.29 -3.20 -6.16
C TYR A 120 -18.23 -3.67 -5.05
N ALA A 121 -19.28 -4.46 -5.38
CA ALA A 121 -20.16 -5.05 -4.39
C ALA A 121 -19.44 -6.00 -3.44
N ALA A 122 -18.43 -6.74 -3.93
CA ALA A 122 -17.60 -7.63 -3.11
C ALA A 122 -16.75 -6.86 -2.09
N ILE A 123 -16.31 -5.64 -2.44
CA ILE A 123 -15.60 -4.75 -1.50
C ILE A 123 -16.55 -4.35 -0.36
N GLY A 124 -17.79 -3.99 -0.67
CA GLY A 124 -18.81 -3.68 0.35
C GLY A 124 -19.08 -4.85 1.28
N LEU A 125 -19.17 -6.07 0.75
CA LEU A 125 -19.31 -7.29 1.55
C LEU A 125 -18.11 -7.53 2.47
N LEU A 126 -16.88 -7.33 1.99
CA LEU A 126 -15.66 -7.47 2.78
C LEU A 126 -15.62 -6.48 3.95
N VAL A 127 -16.01 -5.22 3.70
CA VAL A 127 -16.11 -4.18 4.73
C VAL A 127 -17.17 -4.55 5.78
N ALA A 128 -18.33 -5.01 5.33
CA ALA A 128 -19.41 -5.44 6.23
C ALA A 128 -19.00 -6.64 7.09
N ALA A 129 -18.38 -7.66 6.49
CA ALA A 129 -17.88 -8.83 7.23
C ALA A 129 -16.86 -8.42 8.30
N LYS A 130 -15.91 -7.55 7.96
CA LYS A 130 -14.93 -7.05 8.93
C LYS A 130 -15.56 -6.26 10.07
N SER A 131 -16.62 -5.51 9.81
CA SER A 131 -17.33 -4.75 10.82
C SER A 131 -17.93 -5.65 11.91
N ILE A 132 -18.40 -6.86 11.55
CA ILE A 132 -18.99 -7.81 12.48
C ILE A 132 -17.93 -8.32 13.48
N PHE A 133 -16.73 -8.63 13.03
CA PHE A 133 -15.65 -9.14 13.90
C PHE A 133 -15.11 -8.10 14.88
N ARG A 134 -15.42 -6.84 14.71
CA ARG A 134 -14.92 -5.74 15.51
C ARG A 134 -15.64 -5.54 16.84
N PHE A 135 -16.84 -6.06 17.01
CA PHE A 135 -17.66 -5.79 18.21
C PHE A 135 -17.10 -6.35 19.52
N SER A 136 -16.04 -7.15 19.49
CA SER A 136 -15.42 -7.79 20.67
C SER A 136 -14.23 -7.02 21.27
N GLU A 137 -13.81 -5.90 20.69
CA GLU A 137 -12.61 -5.18 21.14
C GLU A 137 -12.93 -3.99 22.05
N SER A 138 -11.98 -3.60 22.91
CA SER A 138 -12.09 -2.39 23.71
C SER A 138 -12.18 -1.16 22.79
N ARG A 139 -12.93 -0.13 23.24
CA ARG A 139 -13.26 1.06 22.40
C ARG A 139 -12.02 1.72 21.75
N LYS A 140 -10.93 1.90 22.53
CA LYS A 140 -9.71 2.57 22.04
C LYS A 140 -8.95 1.75 21.02
N VAL A 141 -8.82 0.44 21.27
CA VAL A 141 -8.21 -0.50 20.32
C VAL A 141 -9.04 -0.57 19.05
N GLY A 142 -10.37 -0.59 19.18
CA GLY A 142 -11.29 -0.59 18.06
C GLY A 142 -11.17 0.66 17.16
N GLU A 143 -10.98 1.86 17.73
CA GLU A 143 -10.77 3.10 16.97
C GLU A 143 -9.46 3.06 16.16
N TYR A 144 -8.37 2.61 16.77
CA TYR A 144 -7.08 2.45 16.09
C TYR A 144 -7.16 1.44 14.93
N VAL A 145 -7.74 0.27 15.19
CA VAL A 145 -7.91 -0.78 14.17
C VAL A 145 -8.79 -0.28 13.02
N LEU A 146 -9.82 0.53 13.32
CA LEU A 146 -10.66 1.13 12.29
C LEU A 146 -9.89 2.07 11.37
N ILE A 147 -9.13 3.00 11.95
CA ILE A 147 -8.33 3.95 11.17
C ILE A 147 -7.34 3.20 10.27
N GLY A 148 -6.62 2.23 10.82
CA GLY A 148 -5.69 1.40 10.05
C GLY A 148 -6.36 0.65 8.91
N THR A 149 -7.56 0.10 9.15
CA THR A 149 -8.35 -0.61 8.15
C THR A 149 -8.84 0.31 7.03
N LEU A 150 -9.45 1.44 7.37
CA LEU A 150 -9.97 2.39 6.39
C LEU A 150 -8.83 2.94 5.52
N LEU A 151 -7.68 3.27 6.13
CA LEU A 151 -6.50 3.70 5.41
C LEU A 151 -5.97 2.61 4.46
N SER A 152 -5.92 1.37 4.93
CA SER A 152 -5.52 0.21 4.16
C SER A 152 -6.42 0.00 2.93
N PHE A 153 -7.74 0.09 3.12
CA PHE A 153 -8.73 -0.04 2.06
C PHE A 153 -8.63 1.10 1.04
N ALA A 154 -8.52 2.34 1.53
CA ALA A 154 -8.37 3.51 0.67
C ALA A 154 -7.14 3.38 -0.25
N ILE A 155 -5.99 2.99 0.29
CA ILE A 155 -4.77 2.79 -0.50
C ILE A 155 -4.98 1.69 -1.56
N ALA A 156 -5.56 0.55 -1.19
CA ALA A 156 -5.77 -0.54 -2.13
C ALA A 156 -6.75 -0.16 -3.27
N ILE A 157 -7.81 0.60 -2.95
CA ILE A 157 -8.76 1.11 -3.94
C ILE A 157 -8.07 2.12 -4.86
N ILE A 158 -7.33 3.09 -4.33
CA ILE A 158 -6.63 4.10 -5.12
C ILE A 158 -5.64 3.44 -6.08
N VAL A 159 -4.81 2.53 -5.59
CA VAL A 159 -3.86 1.78 -6.42
C VAL A 159 -4.57 0.99 -7.50
N GLY A 160 -5.68 0.34 -7.16
CA GLY A 160 -6.50 -0.42 -8.11
C GLY A 160 -7.12 0.47 -9.19
N LEU A 161 -7.66 1.64 -8.82
CA LEU A 161 -8.21 2.60 -9.77
C LEU A 161 -7.13 3.16 -10.70
N ILE A 162 -5.95 3.49 -10.17
CA ILE A 162 -4.82 3.94 -11.00
C ILE A 162 -4.41 2.82 -11.96
N ALA A 163 -4.27 1.59 -11.49
CA ALA A 163 -3.92 0.46 -12.34
C ALA A 163 -4.98 0.22 -13.43
N SER A 164 -6.26 0.37 -13.11
CA SER A 164 -7.36 0.18 -14.07
C SER A 164 -7.31 1.17 -15.24
N LEU A 165 -6.81 2.40 -15.03
CA LEU A 165 -6.63 3.39 -16.10
C LEU A 165 -5.63 2.93 -17.20
N PHE A 166 -4.74 2.02 -16.87
CA PHE A 166 -3.77 1.47 -17.83
C PHE A 166 -4.21 0.12 -18.42
N LEU A 167 -5.24 -0.50 -17.83
CA LEU A 167 -5.72 -1.82 -18.24
C LEU A 167 -6.92 -1.76 -19.17
N PHE A 168 -7.77 -0.76 -18.99
CA PHE A 168 -9.01 -0.54 -19.71
C PHE A 168 -8.99 0.77 -20.49
#